data_820a435fcbddf842541ab9f3c3118678
#
_entry.id   820a435fcbddf842541ab9f3c3118678
#
_cell.length_a   1.000
_cell.length_b   1.000
_cell.length_c   1.000
_cell.angle_alpha   90.00
_cell.angle_beta   90.00
_cell.angle_gamma   90.00
#
_symmetry.space_group_name_H-M   'P 1'
#
loop_
_entity.id
_entity.type
_entity.pdbx_description
1 polymer ?
#
loop_
_entity_poly.entity_id
_entity_poly.type
_entity_poly.pdbx_seq_one_letter_code
_entity_poly.pdbx_strand_id
1 'polypeptide(L)'
;MRIGFAYDLKVPGAAPPPGVPDDAYEEYDPPATVDAIAAAVAALGHDVVRLGGGREFLEKILAEKLDFVFSVSEGRGTFRSREGQVPSVLEMLGIPYAFSDPLTLSLSLDKPLCKRLVAGAGVSVAPGWVVGTAAELEALASREDLPWPLFAKPAYEGSSKGIRGNSVLPGAAELRRTAGGMLRDYGQPVLVEGFVAGDEYTVGVVGNDPPTAVGAMRIRPKEGADPHFAYTLEVKRDWQNRVAYDVPPPLTGPALDRLYGDAVKAFCAIGCRDVCRVDFRVRDGVPVFLEINPLPGLSPVYGDLPLLSRGMGIPYPELMRRILTAAFTRCGLV
;
A
#
# COMPACT_ATOMS: atom_id res chain seq x y z
N MET A 1 12.24 -14.28 21.72
CA MET A 1 10.89 -14.83 21.44
C MET A 1 10.94 -15.70 20.20
N ARG A 2 10.02 -16.65 20.10
CA ARG A 2 9.80 -17.48 18.92
C ARG A 2 8.73 -16.84 18.05
N ILE A 3 9.15 -16.24 16.94
CA ILE A 3 8.30 -15.40 16.06
C ILE A 3 7.93 -16.17 14.79
N GLY A 4 6.64 -16.35 14.56
CA GLY A 4 6.12 -16.82 13.28
C GLY A 4 6.24 -15.74 12.22
N PHE A 5 6.73 -16.10 11.03
CA PHE A 5 6.78 -15.19 9.88
C PHE A 5 5.85 -15.68 8.78
N ALA A 6 4.75 -14.95 8.57
CA ALA A 6 3.77 -15.22 7.52
C ALA A 6 4.00 -14.31 6.30
N TYR A 7 3.95 -14.87 5.10
CA TYR A 7 4.24 -14.19 3.84
C TYR A 7 3.63 -14.91 2.65
N ASP A 8 3.40 -14.20 1.56
CA ASP A 8 3.01 -14.78 0.27
C ASP A 8 4.18 -14.70 -0.70
N LEU A 9 4.64 -15.87 -1.15
CA LEU A 9 5.84 -15.99 -1.97
C LEU A 9 5.51 -15.84 -3.47
N LYS A 10 6.20 -14.91 -4.14
CA LYS A 10 6.19 -14.82 -5.60
C LYS A 10 7.08 -15.92 -6.17
N VAL A 11 6.45 -16.92 -6.78
CA VAL A 11 7.19 -18.03 -7.40
C VAL A 11 7.83 -17.52 -8.70
N PRO A 12 9.16 -17.57 -8.85
CA PRO A 12 9.84 -17.15 -10.07
C PRO A 12 9.34 -17.90 -11.31
N GLY A 13 9.00 -17.15 -12.35
CA GLY A 13 8.52 -17.74 -13.61
C GLY A 13 7.06 -18.23 -13.60
N ALA A 14 6.35 -18.15 -12.47
CA ALA A 14 4.93 -18.47 -12.45
C ALA A 14 4.14 -17.38 -13.20
N ALA A 15 3.45 -17.78 -14.26
CA ALA A 15 2.47 -16.94 -14.94
C ALA A 15 1.08 -17.17 -14.34
N PRO A 16 0.25 -16.12 -14.23
CA PRO A 16 -1.15 -16.31 -13.86
C PRO A 16 -1.87 -17.25 -14.84
N PRO A 17 -2.90 -17.99 -14.40
CA PRO A 17 -3.73 -18.79 -15.28
C PRO A 17 -4.37 -17.95 -16.40
N PRO A 18 -4.76 -18.56 -17.53
CA PRO A 18 -5.52 -17.88 -18.57
C PRO A 18 -6.76 -17.18 -18.01
N GLY A 19 -6.97 -15.91 -18.40
CA GLY A 19 -8.10 -15.09 -17.93
C GLY A 19 -7.86 -14.36 -16.60
N VAL A 20 -6.71 -14.54 -15.96
CA VAL A 20 -6.28 -13.78 -14.79
C VAL A 20 -5.29 -12.69 -15.24
N PRO A 21 -5.40 -11.45 -14.72
CA PRO A 21 -4.47 -10.38 -15.08
C PRO A 21 -3.00 -10.75 -14.87
N ASP A 22 -2.11 -10.24 -15.74
CA ASP A 22 -0.67 -10.52 -15.71
C ASP A 22 0.05 -10.00 -14.45
N ASP A 23 -0.62 -9.13 -13.69
CA ASP A 23 -0.16 -8.54 -12.45
C ASP A 23 -0.77 -9.19 -11.18
N ALA A 24 -1.46 -10.29 -11.30
CA ALA A 24 -2.15 -10.95 -10.18
C ALA A 24 -1.23 -11.29 -8.99
N TYR A 25 0.06 -11.55 -9.25
CA TYR A 25 1.06 -11.89 -8.23
C TYR A 25 2.01 -10.74 -7.90
N GLU A 26 1.67 -9.50 -8.28
CA GLU A 26 2.57 -8.36 -8.11
C GLU A 26 2.77 -7.93 -6.65
N GLU A 27 1.81 -8.25 -5.78
CA GLU A 27 1.87 -8.00 -4.35
C GLU A 27 2.78 -8.97 -3.59
N TYR A 28 3.01 -10.16 -4.16
CA TYR A 28 3.77 -11.21 -3.47
C TYR A 28 5.26 -10.93 -3.47
N ASP A 29 5.92 -11.28 -2.36
CA ASP A 29 7.34 -11.03 -2.17
C ASP A 29 8.23 -12.09 -2.85
N PRO A 30 9.30 -11.68 -3.56
CA PRO A 30 10.29 -12.62 -4.05
C PRO A 30 11.09 -13.24 -2.88
N PRO A 31 11.69 -14.44 -3.08
CA PRO A 31 12.45 -15.15 -2.04
C PRO A 31 13.49 -14.27 -1.33
N ALA A 32 14.21 -13.44 -2.07
CA ALA A 32 15.24 -12.54 -1.52
C ALA A 32 14.67 -11.53 -0.51
N THR A 33 13.46 -11.01 -0.74
CA THR A 33 12.77 -10.11 0.21
C THR A 33 12.35 -10.87 1.46
N VAL A 34 11.75 -12.06 1.31
CA VAL A 34 11.37 -12.93 2.42
C VAL A 34 12.58 -13.28 3.28
N ASP A 35 13.72 -13.65 2.66
CA ASP A 35 14.97 -13.96 3.35
C ASP A 35 15.52 -12.76 4.11
N ALA A 36 15.51 -11.58 3.50
CA ALA A 36 16.00 -10.35 4.12
C ALA A 36 15.16 -9.93 5.34
N ILE A 37 13.83 -10.04 5.27
CA ILE A 37 12.94 -9.75 6.39
C ILE A 37 13.19 -10.76 7.53
N ALA A 38 13.22 -12.05 7.23
CA ALA A 38 13.48 -13.09 8.22
C ALA A 38 14.82 -12.88 8.92
N ALA A 39 15.88 -12.58 8.16
CA ALA A 39 17.20 -12.29 8.68
C ALA A 39 17.22 -11.05 9.58
N ALA A 40 16.48 -9.98 9.21
CA ALA A 40 16.39 -8.77 10.01
C ALA A 40 15.69 -9.01 11.36
N VAL A 41 14.62 -9.81 11.38
CA VAL A 41 13.93 -10.21 12.62
C VAL A 41 14.83 -11.08 13.48
N ALA A 42 15.54 -12.05 12.88
CA ALA A 42 16.49 -12.91 13.59
C ALA A 42 17.66 -12.12 14.18
N ALA A 43 18.19 -11.12 13.47
CA ALA A 43 19.27 -10.26 13.93
C ALA A 43 18.91 -9.42 15.17
N LEU A 44 17.61 -9.24 15.45
CA LEU A 44 17.11 -8.60 16.67
C LEU A 44 17.02 -9.58 17.88
N GLY A 45 17.53 -10.81 17.74
CA GLY A 45 17.61 -11.79 18.82
C GLY A 45 16.37 -12.69 18.92
N HIS A 46 15.62 -12.86 17.86
CA HIS A 46 14.42 -13.70 17.83
C HIS A 46 14.65 -14.99 17.02
N ASP A 47 13.97 -16.07 17.43
CA ASP A 47 13.89 -17.32 16.66
C ASP A 47 12.75 -17.20 15.64
N VAL A 48 13.04 -17.31 14.34
CA VAL A 48 12.08 -17.08 13.26
C VAL A 48 11.60 -18.40 12.66
N VAL A 49 10.29 -18.65 12.78
CA VAL A 49 9.60 -19.80 12.18
C VAL A 49 8.86 -19.36 10.92
N ARG A 50 9.25 -19.83 9.75
CA ARG A 50 8.62 -19.50 8.46
C ARG A 50 7.29 -20.22 8.31
N LEU A 51 6.19 -19.49 8.30
CA LEU A 51 4.83 -20.03 8.21
C LEU A 51 4.32 -20.15 6.76
N GLY A 52 4.90 -19.37 5.82
CA GLY A 52 4.36 -19.28 4.47
C GLY A 52 3.02 -18.55 4.43
N GLY A 53 2.19 -18.83 3.42
CA GLY A 53 0.88 -18.24 3.22
C GLY A 53 -0.20 -19.27 2.85
N GLY A 54 -1.47 -18.85 2.86
CA GLY A 54 -2.59 -19.71 2.51
C GLY A 54 -2.70 -20.98 3.37
N ARG A 55 -2.81 -22.16 2.72
CA ARG A 55 -2.95 -23.45 3.43
C ARG A 55 -1.73 -23.78 4.29
N GLU A 56 -0.53 -23.53 3.79
CA GLU A 56 0.72 -23.78 4.53
C GLU A 56 0.74 -23.00 5.85
N PHE A 57 0.35 -21.72 5.81
CA PHE A 57 0.20 -20.91 7.02
C PHE A 57 -0.76 -21.55 8.01
N LEU A 58 -1.95 -22.00 7.57
CA LEU A 58 -2.95 -22.60 8.44
C LEU A 58 -2.46 -23.89 9.11
N GLU A 59 -1.77 -24.75 8.37
CA GLU A 59 -1.23 -26.00 8.90
C GLU A 59 -0.13 -25.73 9.94
N LYS A 60 0.78 -24.80 9.66
CA LYS A 60 1.90 -24.49 10.55
C LYS A 60 1.46 -23.70 11.79
N ILE A 61 0.57 -22.71 11.66
CA ILE A 61 0.14 -21.91 12.81
C ILE A 61 -0.56 -22.75 13.89
N LEU A 62 -1.22 -23.84 13.50
CA LEU A 62 -1.86 -24.78 14.43
C LEU A 62 -0.87 -25.77 15.06
N ALA A 63 0.25 -26.06 14.39
CA ALA A 63 1.24 -27.01 14.85
C ALA A 63 2.35 -26.38 15.73
N GLU A 64 2.63 -25.09 15.51
CA GLU A 64 3.75 -24.39 16.13
C GLU A 64 3.33 -23.65 17.40
N LYS A 65 4.22 -23.64 18.40
CA LYS A 65 4.05 -22.77 19.58
C LYS A 65 4.84 -21.50 19.35
N LEU A 66 4.13 -20.39 19.19
CA LEU A 66 4.70 -19.08 18.86
C LEU A 66 4.33 -18.05 19.93
N ASP A 67 5.27 -17.16 20.22
CA ASP A 67 5.06 -16.04 21.14
C ASP A 67 4.42 -14.85 20.42
N PHE A 68 4.66 -14.73 19.10
CA PHE A 68 4.27 -13.58 18.29
C PHE A 68 4.29 -13.94 16.80
N VAL A 69 3.55 -13.22 15.97
CA VAL A 69 3.60 -13.36 14.50
C VAL A 69 3.92 -12.03 13.83
N PHE A 70 4.90 -12.04 12.94
CA PHE A 70 5.20 -10.97 12.00
C PHE A 70 4.65 -11.36 10.64
N SER A 71 3.62 -10.64 10.12
CA SER A 71 2.94 -11.02 8.90
C SER A 71 3.06 -9.94 7.82
N VAL A 72 3.63 -10.29 6.68
CA VAL A 72 3.61 -9.49 5.44
C VAL A 72 2.75 -10.18 4.37
N SER A 73 1.79 -10.98 4.78
CA SER A 73 0.95 -11.76 3.88
C SER A 73 -0.16 -10.89 3.30
N GLU A 74 -0.25 -10.84 1.97
CA GLU A 74 -1.24 -10.07 1.20
C GLU A 74 -2.61 -10.80 1.13
N GLY A 75 -2.63 -12.08 1.54
CA GLY A 75 -3.81 -12.93 1.52
C GLY A 75 -4.12 -13.54 0.15
N ARG A 76 -5.22 -14.26 0.08
CA ARG A 76 -5.60 -15.08 -1.09
C ARG A 76 -6.92 -14.64 -1.70
N GLY A 77 -6.99 -14.76 -3.03
CA GLY A 77 -8.20 -14.46 -3.80
C GLY A 77 -8.32 -12.99 -4.18
N THR A 78 -9.52 -12.61 -4.61
CA THR A 78 -9.85 -11.26 -5.11
C THR A 78 -10.76 -10.48 -4.14
N PHE A 79 -10.90 -10.99 -2.90
CA PHE A 79 -11.74 -10.35 -1.89
C PHE A 79 -11.11 -9.02 -1.42
N ARG A 80 -11.93 -8.00 -1.25
CA ARG A 80 -11.49 -6.69 -0.72
C ARG A 80 -10.99 -6.74 0.74
N SER A 81 -11.15 -7.88 1.41
CA SER A 81 -10.69 -8.14 2.79
C SER A 81 -9.56 -9.16 2.87
N ARG A 82 -8.89 -9.47 1.74
CA ARG A 82 -7.90 -10.55 1.70
C ARG A 82 -6.71 -10.33 2.64
N GLU A 83 -6.22 -9.10 2.76
CA GLU A 83 -5.12 -8.77 3.67
C GLU A 83 -5.48 -9.01 5.15
N GLY A 84 -6.77 -8.96 5.50
CA GLY A 84 -7.27 -9.29 6.84
C GLY A 84 -7.33 -10.78 7.17
N GLN A 85 -7.05 -11.69 6.22
CA GLN A 85 -7.21 -13.14 6.45
C GLN A 85 -6.26 -13.66 7.52
N VAL A 86 -4.96 -13.37 7.43
CA VAL A 86 -3.97 -13.83 8.40
C VAL A 86 -4.22 -13.25 9.79
N PRO A 87 -4.36 -11.93 9.99
CA PRO A 87 -4.64 -11.39 11.31
C PRO A 87 -5.98 -11.87 11.90
N SER A 88 -7.02 -12.15 11.08
CA SER A 88 -8.26 -12.75 11.58
C SER A 88 -8.04 -14.13 12.20
N VAL A 89 -7.19 -14.97 11.60
CA VAL A 89 -6.83 -16.27 12.17
C VAL A 89 -6.03 -16.08 13.45
N LEU A 90 -5.10 -15.12 13.49
CA LEU A 90 -4.29 -14.86 14.69
C LEU A 90 -5.13 -14.36 15.86
N GLU A 91 -6.12 -13.47 15.61
CA GLU A 91 -7.08 -13.02 16.64
C GLU A 91 -7.92 -14.18 17.16
N MET A 92 -8.41 -15.06 16.28
CA MET A 92 -9.18 -16.24 16.68
C MET A 92 -8.35 -17.21 17.57
N LEU A 93 -7.03 -17.28 17.33
CA LEU A 93 -6.11 -18.12 18.10
C LEU A 93 -5.55 -17.41 19.35
N GLY A 94 -5.80 -16.11 19.53
CA GLY A 94 -5.23 -15.32 20.62
C GLY A 94 -3.73 -15.10 20.51
N ILE A 95 -3.16 -15.15 19.31
CA ILE A 95 -1.73 -14.98 19.07
C ILE A 95 -1.44 -13.50 18.75
N PRO A 96 -0.59 -12.80 19.53
CA PRO A 96 -0.25 -11.41 19.24
C PRO A 96 0.57 -11.30 17.93
N TYR A 97 0.40 -10.19 17.23
CA TYR A 97 0.99 -10.00 15.90
C TYR A 97 1.36 -8.55 15.62
N ALA A 98 2.27 -8.35 14.66
CA ALA A 98 2.64 -7.05 14.12
C ALA A 98 1.64 -6.58 13.06
N PHE A 99 1.60 -5.26 12.87
CA PHE A 99 0.76 -4.53 11.92
C PHE A 99 -0.70 -4.38 12.34
N SER A 100 -1.48 -3.84 11.42
CA SER A 100 -2.87 -3.47 11.65
C SER A 100 -3.80 -4.68 11.74
N ASP A 101 -4.96 -4.46 12.36
CA ASP A 101 -5.99 -5.48 12.52
C ASP A 101 -6.74 -5.79 11.20
N PRO A 102 -7.56 -6.86 11.17
CA PRO A 102 -8.29 -7.26 9.98
C PRO A 102 -9.20 -6.18 9.41
N LEU A 103 -9.83 -5.37 10.28
CA LEU A 103 -10.71 -4.29 9.84
C LEU A 103 -9.92 -3.20 9.12
N THR A 104 -8.83 -2.74 9.72
CA THR A 104 -7.97 -1.70 9.14
C THR A 104 -7.39 -2.12 7.80
N LEU A 105 -6.88 -3.36 7.69
CA LEU A 105 -6.35 -3.90 6.43
C LEU A 105 -7.44 -4.00 5.35
N SER A 106 -8.64 -4.41 5.71
CA SER A 106 -9.77 -4.46 4.78
C SER A 106 -10.22 -3.06 4.34
N LEU A 107 -10.21 -2.09 5.26
CA LEU A 107 -10.57 -0.69 4.96
C LEU A 107 -9.55 -0.01 4.05
N SER A 108 -8.26 -0.24 4.27
CA SER A 108 -7.19 0.36 3.44
C SER A 108 -7.23 -0.16 2.00
N LEU A 109 -7.54 -1.44 1.81
CA LEU A 109 -7.65 -2.05 0.50
C LEU A 109 -8.88 -1.57 -0.28
N ASP A 110 -10.00 -1.25 0.40
CA ASP A 110 -11.18 -0.62 -0.19
C ASP A 110 -10.96 0.88 -0.38
N LYS A 111 -10.29 1.26 -1.47
CA LYS A 111 -9.91 2.66 -1.76
C LYS A 111 -11.06 3.67 -1.64
N PRO A 112 -12.28 3.40 -2.19
CA PRO A 112 -13.42 4.30 -2.04
C PRO A 112 -13.83 4.53 -0.58
N LEU A 113 -13.85 3.47 0.24
CA LEU A 113 -14.24 3.55 1.64
C LEU A 113 -13.14 4.24 2.46
N CYS A 114 -11.89 3.85 2.25
CA CYS A 114 -10.73 4.47 2.86
C CYS A 114 -10.68 5.98 2.63
N LYS A 115 -10.84 6.44 1.38
CA LYS A 115 -10.88 7.87 1.04
C LYS A 115 -11.99 8.63 1.75
N ARG A 116 -13.17 8.04 1.91
CA ARG A 116 -14.28 8.67 2.67
C ARG A 116 -13.94 8.86 4.15
N LEU A 117 -13.31 7.87 4.78
CA LEU A 117 -12.89 7.95 6.18
C LEU A 117 -11.80 9.01 6.37
N VAL A 118 -10.78 8.98 5.51
CA VAL A 118 -9.67 9.93 5.55
C VAL A 118 -10.14 11.36 5.27
N ALA A 119 -11.08 11.57 4.34
CA ALA A 119 -11.71 12.86 4.10
C ALA A 119 -12.51 13.35 5.32
N GLY A 120 -13.20 12.45 6.02
CA GLY A 120 -13.90 12.74 7.28
C GLY A 120 -12.99 13.21 8.40
N ALA A 121 -11.70 12.85 8.36
CA ALA A 121 -10.67 13.33 9.28
C ALA A 121 -10.03 14.67 8.84
N GLY A 122 -10.55 15.31 7.79
CA GLY A 122 -10.08 16.61 7.30
C GLY A 122 -8.85 16.56 6.41
N VAL A 123 -8.49 15.39 5.87
CA VAL A 123 -7.43 15.24 4.86
C VAL A 123 -8.03 15.43 3.47
N SER A 124 -7.36 16.20 2.62
CA SER A 124 -7.83 16.45 1.25
C SER A 124 -7.78 15.18 0.41
N VAL A 125 -8.86 14.90 -0.34
CA VAL A 125 -8.96 13.80 -1.31
C VAL A 125 -9.46 14.34 -2.66
N ALA A 126 -9.10 13.69 -3.76
CA ALA A 126 -9.67 14.00 -5.06
C ALA A 126 -11.17 13.64 -5.10
N PRO A 127 -12.02 14.41 -5.82
CA PRO A 127 -13.38 13.98 -6.12
C PRO A 127 -13.35 12.66 -6.90
N GLY A 128 -14.23 11.72 -6.56
CA GLY A 128 -14.20 10.39 -7.17
C GLY A 128 -15.55 9.73 -7.25
N TRP A 129 -15.67 8.82 -8.19
CA TRP A 129 -16.87 8.04 -8.51
C TRP A 129 -16.50 6.56 -8.56
N VAL A 130 -17.39 5.71 -8.08
CA VAL A 130 -17.23 4.26 -8.16
C VAL A 130 -18.18 3.74 -9.23
N VAL A 131 -17.66 2.98 -10.16
CA VAL A 131 -18.45 2.29 -11.18
C VAL A 131 -18.27 0.78 -11.05
N GLY A 132 -19.34 0.05 -10.86
CA GLY A 132 -19.36 -1.41 -10.71
C GLY A 132 -19.97 -2.13 -11.91
N THR A 133 -20.64 -1.37 -12.80
CA THR A 133 -21.37 -1.92 -13.95
C THR A 133 -21.13 -1.08 -15.21
N ALA A 134 -21.37 -1.68 -16.39
CA ALA A 134 -21.31 -0.96 -17.65
C ALA A 134 -22.33 0.18 -17.74
N ALA A 135 -23.49 0.04 -17.11
CA ALA A 135 -24.53 1.07 -17.08
C ALA A 135 -24.09 2.29 -16.25
N GLU A 136 -23.48 2.03 -15.07
CA GLU A 136 -22.91 3.12 -14.23
C GLU A 136 -21.75 3.81 -14.93
N LEU A 137 -20.90 3.05 -15.64
CA LEU A 137 -19.81 3.62 -16.43
C LEU A 137 -20.34 4.53 -17.53
N GLU A 138 -21.37 4.13 -18.27
CA GLU A 138 -21.97 4.94 -19.31
C GLU A 138 -22.65 6.19 -18.74
N ALA A 139 -23.35 6.06 -17.61
CA ALA A 139 -23.95 7.19 -16.92
C ALA A 139 -22.89 8.21 -16.47
N LEU A 140 -21.75 7.73 -15.93
CA LEU A 140 -20.63 8.60 -15.56
C LEU A 140 -20.01 9.27 -16.80
N ALA A 141 -19.74 8.50 -17.86
CA ALA A 141 -19.08 9.00 -19.07
C ALA A 141 -19.92 10.00 -19.87
N SER A 142 -21.22 10.06 -19.62
CA SER A 142 -22.15 11.00 -20.25
C SER A 142 -22.32 12.32 -19.48
N ARG A 143 -21.65 12.49 -18.34
CA ARG A 143 -21.68 13.74 -17.57
C ARG A 143 -20.78 14.80 -18.21
N GLU A 144 -21.27 16.03 -18.24
CA GLU A 144 -20.54 17.19 -18.80
C GLU A 144 -19.68 17.90 -17.74
N ASP A 145 -19.96 17.70 -16.45
CA ASP A 145 -19.34 18.42 -15.31
C ASP A 145 -18.12 17.71 -14.72
N LEU A 146 -17.54 16.74 -15.44
CA LEU A 146 -16.38 16.00 -14.95
C LEU A 146 -15.08 16.83 -15.06
N PRO A 147 -14.21 16.82 -13.99
CA PRO A 147 -12.97 17.58 -13.97
C PRO A 147 -11.84 16.86 -14.73
N TRP A 148 -11.91 16.84 -16.05
CA TRP A 148 -10.89 16.22 -16.88
C TRP A 148 -9.48 16.84 -16.70
N PRO A 149 -8.38 16.07 -16.77
CA PRO A 149 -8.37 14.62 -16.94
C PRO A 149 -8.79 13.88 -15.67
N LEU A 150 -9.30 12.65 -15.84
CA LEU A 150 -9.60 11.72 -14.74
C LEU A 150 -8.51 10.66 -14.62
N PHE A 151 -8.57 9.89 -13.54
CA PHE A 151 -7.70 8.75 -13.28
C PHE A 151 -8.55 7.54 -12.89
N ALA A 152 -8.31 6.39 -13.55
CA ALA A 152 -9.02 5.15 -13.23
C ALA A 152 -8.08 4.10 -12.62
N LYS A 153 -8.58 3.41 -11.61
CA LYS A 153 -7.89 2.26 -10.97
C LYS A 153 -8.90 1.25 -10.42
N PRO A 154 -8.55 -0.04 -10.32
CA PRO A 154 -9.37 -1.01 -9.60
C PRO A 154 -9.57 -0.58 -8.15
N ALA A 155 -10.77 -0.82 -7.61
CA ALA A 155 -11.15 -0.31 -6.29
C ALA A 155 -10.45 -1.05 -5.14
N TYR A 156 -10.07 -2.33 -5.32
CA TYR A 156 -9.63 -3.25 -4.26
C TYR A 156 -8.26 -3.88 -4.52
N GLU A 157 -7.38 -3.21 -5.26
CA GLU A 157 -6.04 -3.71 -5.58
C GLU A 157 -4.94 -2.83 -4.97
N GLY A 158 -3.83 -3.47 -4.59
CA GLY A 158 -2.60 -2.84 -4.16
C GLY A 158 -1.52 -2.86 -5.25
N SER A 159 -0.30 -2.48 -4.91
CA SER A 159 0.93 -2.60 -5.72
C SER A 159 0.82 -2.10 -7.16
N SER A 160 0.04 -1.05 -7.42
CA SER A 160 -0.26 -0.51 -8.76
C SER A 160 -0.92 -1.50 -9.72
N LYS A 161 -1.51 -2.59 -9.24
CA LYS A 161 -2.27 -3.54 -10.08
C LYS A 161 -3.40 -2.82 -10.79
N GLY A 162 -3.50 -3.02 -12.10
CA GLY A 162 -4.44 -2.33 -12.98
C GLY A 162 -4.14 -0.87 -13.30
N ILE A 163 -3.11 -0.28 -12.70
CA ILE A 163 -2.67 1.07 -13.01
C ILE A 163 -1.62 1.02 -14.12
N ARG A 164 -2.02 1.41 -15.32
CA ARG A 164 -1.22 1.36 -16.54
C ARG A 164 -1.03 2.76 -17.15
N GLY A 165 -0.22 2.87 -18.19
CA GLY A 165 0.00 4.12 -18.90
C GLY A 165 -1.28 4.80 -19.45
N ASN A 166 -2.37 4.06 -19.59
CA ASN A 166 -3.67 4.55 -20.01
C ASN A 166 -4.64 4.86 -18.84
N SER A 167 -4.17 4.85 -17.59
CA SER A 167 -5.02 5.15 -16.42
C SER A 167 -5.33 6.63 -16.27
N VAL A 168 -4.55 7.54 -16.90
CA VAL A 168 -4.90 8.96 -17.05
C VAL A 168 -5.83 9.11 -18.25
N LEU A 169 -7.01 9.66 -18.01
CA LEU A 169 -8.14 9.69 -18.95
C LEU A 169 -8.43 11.12 -19.39
N PRO A 170 -8.07 11.51 -20.62
CA PRO A 170 -8.32 12.87 -21.11
C PRO A 170 -9.78 13.15 -21.46
N GLY A 171 -10.62 12.11 -21.60
CA GLY A 171 -12.02 12.28 -22.03
C GLY A 171 -12.87 11.02 -21.87
N ALA A 172 -14.15 11.15 -22.21
CA ALA A 172 -15.15 10.12 -22.04
C ALA A 172 -14.89 8.83 -22.85
N ALA A 173 -14.25 8.95 -24.02
CA ALA A 173 -13.92 7.78 -24.84
C ALA A 173 -12.88 6.89 -24.16
N GLU A 174 -11.84 7.49 -23.59
CA GLU A 174 -10.80 6.81 -22.82
C GLU A 174 -11.36 6.23 -21.52
N LEU A 175 -12.26 6.96 -20.84
CA LEU A 175 -12.95 6.47 -19.65
C LEU A 175 -13.72 5.18 -19.96
N ARG A 176 -14.54 5.15 -20.99
CA ARG A 176 -15.29 3.94 -21.42
C ARG A 176 -14.37 2.77 -21.72
N ARG A 177 -13.30 3.00 -22.47
CA ARG A 177 -12.34 1.98 -22.86
C ARG A 177 -11.58 1.41 -21.67
N THR A 178 -10.96 2.27 -20.87
CA THR A 178 -10.05 1.89 -19.80
C THR A 178 -10.82 1.32 -18.60
N ALA A 179 -11.81 2.04 -18.07
CA ALA A 179 -12.60 1.54 -16.95
C ALA A 179 -13.45 0.31 -17.34
N GLY A 180 -13.96 0.26 -18.59
CA GLY A 180 -14.64 -0.93 -19.11
C GLY A 180 -13.72 -2.15 -19.20
N GLY A 181 -12.45 -1.97 -19.56
CA GLY A 181 -11.40 -3.00 -19.48
C GLY A 181 -11.19 -3.48 -18.05
N MET A 182 -10.96 -2.55 -17.13
CA MET A 182 -10.74 -2.87 -15.71
C MET A 182 -11.90 -3.65 -15.08
N LEU A 183 -13.16 -3.25 -15.37
CA LEU A 183 -14.35 -3.97 -14.90
C LEU A 183 -14.35 -5.45 -15.34
N ARG A 184 -13.97 -5.73 -16.59
CA ARG A 184 -13.93 -7.10 -17.13
C ARG A 184 -12.75 -7.88 -16.56
N ASP A 185 -11.56 -7.29 -16.58
CA ASP A 185 -10.30 -7.99 -16.31
C ASP A 185 -10.12 -8.29 -14.82
N TYR A 186 -10.57 -7.39 -13.95
CA TYR A 186 -10.43 -7.54 -12.48
C TYR A 186 -11.73 -8.02 -11.80
N GLY A 187 -12.88 -7.99 -12.46
CA GLY A 187 -14.15 -8.45 -11.90
C GLY A 187 -14.59 -7.71 -10.63
N GLN A 188 -14.18 -6.45 -10.49
CA GLN A 188 -14.46 -5.61 -9.33
C GLN A 188 -14.81 -4.17 -9.76
N PRO A 189 -15.37 -3.34 -8.87
CA PRO A 189 -15.60 -1.93 -9.17
C PRO A 189 -14.31 -1.18 -9.52
N VAL A 190 -14.45 -0.12 -10.30
CA VAL A 190 -13.38 0.80 -10.66
C VAL A 190 -13.62 2.13 -9.94
N LEU A 191 -12.60 2.64 -9.28
CA LEU A 191 -12.56 4.00 -8.77
C LEU A 191 -12.07 4.91 -9.90
N VAL A 192 -12.92 5.87 -10.27
CA VAL A 192 -12.60 6.96 -11.21
C VAL A 192 -12.53 8.24 -10.40
N GLU A 193 -11.42 8.96 -10.48
CA GLU A 193 -11.22 10.18 -9.70
C GLU A 193 -10.61 11.31 -10.54
N GLY A 194 -10.79 12.57 -10.12
CA GLY A 194 -10.10 13.69 -10.74
C GLY A 194 -8.59 13.48 -10.64
N PHE A 195 -7.88 13.59 -11.76
CA PHE A 195 -6.43 13.51 -11.76
C PHE A 195 -5.82 14.68 -10.99
N VAL A 196 -4.98 14.39 -10.02
CA VAL A 196 -4.28 15.41 -9.26
C VAL A 196 -2.91 15.63 -9.91
N ALA A 197 -2.73 16.76 -10.58
CA ALA A 197 -1.42 17.17 -11.07
C ALA A 197 -0.50 17.53 -9.89
N GLY A 198 0.81 17.39 -10.08
CA GLY A 198 1.83 17.69 -9.07
C GLY A 198 2.71 16.48 -8.74
N ASP A 199 3.70 16.71 -7.89
CA ASP A 199 4.64 15.68 -7.48
C ASP A 199 3.99 14.64 -6.57
N GLU A 200 4.42 13.40 -6.70
CA GLU A 200 3.99 12.30 -5.84
C GLU A 200 4.94 12.18 -4.64
N TYR A 201 4.36 12.04 -3.46
CA TYR A 201 5.07 11.91 -2.19
C TYR A 201 4.58 10.69 -1.44
N THR A 202 5.51 9.97 -0.82
CA THR A 202 5.19 8.94 0.15
C THR A 202 5.73 9.30 1.52
N VAL A 203 4.95 9.02 2.56
CA VAL A 203 5.27 9.31 3.97
C VAL A 203 5.26 8.01 4.76
N GLY A 204 6.33 7.72 5.49
CA GLY A 204 6.37 6.63 6.45
C GLY A 204 5.87 7.10 7.82
N VAL A 205 4.98 6.35 8.44
CA VAL A 205 4.51 6.58 9.82
C VAL A 205 4.80 5.33 10.65
N VAL A 206 5.39 5.50 11.84
CA VAL A 206 5.74 4.40 12.76
C VAL A 206 5.30 4.75 14.18
N GLY A 207 4.87 3.73 14.94
CA GLY A 207 4.41 3.89 16.32
C GLY A 207 2.89 3.85 16.45
N ASN A 208 2.42 3.94 17.70
CA ASN A 208 0.99 3.83 18.02
C ASN A 208 0.46 5.04 18.81
N ASP A 209 1.11 5.40 19.90
CA ASP A 209 0.65 6.46 20.79
C ASP A 209 1.83 7.30 21.32
N PRO A 210 2.10 8.44 20.67
CA PRO A 210 1.56 8.89 19.38
C PRO A 210 2.27 8.23 18.18
N PRO A 211 1.58 8.00 17.04
CA PRO A 211 2.26 7.64 15.80
C PRO A 211 3.07 8.83 15.25
N THR A 212 4.21 8.56 14.65
CA THR A 212 5.16 9.59 14.22
C THR A 212 5.56 9.40 12.76
N ALA A 213 5.51 10.46 11.96
CA ALA A 213 6.08 10.47 10.63
C ALA A 213 7.61 10.33 10.71
N VAL A 214 8.18 9.29 10.12
CA VAL A 214 9.62 9.02 10.13
C VAL A 214 10.36 9.66 8.96
N GLY A 215 9.63 10.20 8.01
CA GLY A 215 10.14 10.92 6.85
C GLY A 215 9.18 10.92 5.68
N ALA A 216 9.59 11.63 4.63
CA ALA A 216 8.90 11.65 3.34
C ALA A 216 9.90 11.50 2.19
N MET A 217 9.40 11.03 1.06
CA MET A 217 10.14 10.84 -0.18
C MET A 217 9.31 11.37 -1.34
N ARG A 218 9.91 12.18 -2.24
CA ARG A 218 9.30 12.53 -3.51
C ARG A 218 9.65 11.50 -4.56
N ILE A 219 8.64 11.06 -5.31
CA ILE A 219 8.76 10.14 -6.44
C ILE A 219 8.54 10.93 -7.72
N ARG A 220 9.50 10.91 -8.63
CA ARG A 220 9.43 11.66 -9.89
C ARG A 220 10.03 10.89 -11.06
N PRO A 221 9.70 11.27 -12.31
CA PRO A 221 10.41 10.75 -13.48
C PRO A 221 11.91 11.01 -13.35
N LYS A 222 12.73 10.04 -13.78
CA LYS A 222 14.19 10.19 -13.79
C LYS A 222 14.65 11.20 -14.82
N GLU A 223 13.97 11.24 -15.97
CA GLU A 223 14.23 12.16 -17.07
C GLU A 223 13.01 12.97 -17.43
N GLY A 224 13.20 14.25 -17.68
CA GLY A 224 12.13 15.17 -18.07
C GLY A 224 11.17 15.53 -16.96
N ALA A 225 10.20 16.40 -17.28
CA ALA A 225 9.06 16.72 -16.47
C ALA A 225 7.81 16.22 -17.20
N ASP A 226 7.04 15.35 -16.57
CA ASP A 226 5.76 14.88 -17.11
C ASP A 226 4.63 15.31 -16.16
N PRO A 227 3.78 16.28 -16.55
CA PRO A 227 2.68 16.75 -15.70
C PRO A 227 1.61 15.67 -15.46
N HIS A 228 1.61 14.61 -16.26
CA HIS A 228 0.73 13.44 -16.13
C HIS A 228 1.45 12.19 -15.59
N PHE A 229 2.68 12.35 -15.08
CA PHE A 229 3.41 11.23 -14.49
C PHE A 229 2.53 10.54 -13.45
N ALA A 230 2.45 9.22 -13.57
CA ALA A 230 1.82 8.35 -12.58
C ALA A 230 2.75 7.17 -12.30
N TYR A 231 2.84 6.76 -11.04
CA TYR A 231 3.65 5.61 -10.63
C TYR A 231 2.94 4.30 -11.02
N THR A 232 2.86 4.07 -12.34
CA THR A 232 2.19 2.91 -12.95
C THR A 232 2.97 1.63 -12.71
N LEU A 233 2.34 0.50 -12.99
CA LEU A 233 2.97 -0.81 -12.86
C LEU A 233 4.23 -0.94 -13.74
N GLU A 234 4.19 -0.42 -14.99
CA GLU A 234 5.33 -0.42 -15.89
C GLU A 234 6.49 0.44 -15.34
N VAL A 235 6.16 1.58 -14.74
CA VAL A 235 7.14 2.46 -14.08
C VAL A 235 7.73 1.77 -12.86
N LYS A 236 6.91 1.12 -12.05
CA LYS A 236 7.34 0.40 -10.85
C LYS A 236 8.20 -0.82 -11.18
N ARG A 237 7.89 -1.57 -12.23
CA ARG A 237 8.70 -2.72 -12.69
C ARG A 237 10.08 -2.30 -13.22
N ASP A 238 10.18 -1.10 -13.78
CA ASP A 238 11.42 -0.53 -14.35
C ASP A 238 11.89 0.72 -13.57
N TRP A 239 11.67 0.72 -12.24
CA TRP A 239 11.92 1.88 -11.39
C TRP A 239 13.36 2.40 -11.48
N GLN A 240 14.33 1.49 -11.61
CA GLN A 240 15.76 1.85 -11.70
C GLN A 240 16.08 2.77 -12.88
N ASN A 241 15.38 2.61 -14.01
CA ASN A 241 15.60 3.41 -15.21
C ASN A 241 14.64 4.60 -15.29
N ARG A 242 13.44 4.51 -14.69
CA ARG A 242 12.34 5.46 -14.91
C ARG A 242 12.07 6.41 -13.76
N VAL A 243 12.52 6.09 -12.53
CA VAL A 243 12.16 6.81 -11.32
C VAL A 243 13.40 7.39 -10.64
N ALA A 244 13.28 8.62 -10.15
CA ALA A 244 14.19 9.21 -9.20
C ALA A 244 13.46 9.50 -7.89
N TYR A 245 14.16 9.26 -6.79
CA TYR A 245 13.68 9.48 -5.43
C TYR A 245 14.46 10.61 -4.79
N ASP A 246 13.77 11.63 -4.28
CA ASP A 246 14.40 12.69 -3.51
C ASP A 246 14.07 12.48 -2.01
N VAL A 247 15.10 12.18 -1.22
CA VAL A 247 15.00 11.96 0.24
C VAL A 247 16.17 12.66 0.93
N PRO A 248 15.90 13.65 1.81
CA PRO A 248 14.60 14.26 2.10
C PRO A 248 13.97 14.91 0.87
N PRO A 249 12.65 15.08 0.84
CA PRO A 249 11.97 15.71 -0.29
C PRO A 249 12.26 17.22 -0.33
N PRO A 250 12.13 17.88 -1.50
CA PRO A 250 12.37 19.33 -1.62
C PRO A 250 11.25 20.18 -1.00
N LEU A 251 10.19 19.55 -0.48
CA LEU A 251 9.11 20.23 0.23
C LEU A 251 9.59 20.66 1.62
N THR A 252 9.31 21.88 2.03
CA THR A 252 9.78 22.45 3.31
C THR A 252 8.71 23.30 3.99
N GLY A 253 8.94 23.65 5.26
CA GLY A 253 8.07 24.54 6.04
C GLY A 253 6.64 24.04 6.16
N PRO A 254 5.63 24.94 6.15
CA PRO A 254 4.24 24.59 6.43
C PRO A 254 3.66 23.51 5.49
N ALA A 255 4.15 23.39 4.26
CA ALA A 255 3.70 22.36 3.31
C ALA A 255 4.19 20.97 3.73
N LEU A 256 5.43 20.85 4.21
CA LEU A 256 5.97 19.59 4.74
C LEU A 256 5.29 19.22 6.06
N ASP A 257 5.10 20.19 6.96
CA ASP A 257 4.41 19.98 8.24
C ASP A 257 2.97 19.48 8.00
N ARG A 258 2.28 20.06 7.02
CA ARG A 258 0.95 19.62 6.61
C ARG A 258 0.98 18.19 6.05
N LEU A 259 1.96 17.85 5.20
CA LEU A 259 2.11 16.51 4.62
C LEU A 259 2.26 15.46 5.73
N TYR A 260 3.13 15.72 6.72
CA TYR A 260 3.29 14.84 7.88
C TYR A 260 2.04 14.75 8.75
N GLY A 261 1.43 15.89 9.03
CA GLY A 261 0.19 15.95 9.82
C GLY A 261 -0.96 15.20 9.15
N ASP A 262 -1.12 15.34 7.85
CA ASP A 262 -2.18 14.65 7.08
C ASP A 262 -1.91 13.13 6.99
N ALA A 263 -0.64 12.69 6.92
CA ALA A 263 -0.28 11.28 7.00
C ALA A 263 -0.64 10.66 8.37
N VAL A 264 -0.34 11.36 9.46
CA VAL A 264 -0.70 10.91 10.82
C VAL A 264 -2.22 10.90 11.00
N LYS A 265 -2.95 11.90 10.50
CA LYS A 265 -4.41 11.90 10.54
C LYS A 265 -5.01 10.71 9.76
N ALA A 266 -4.48 10.41 8.57
CA ALA A 266 -4.92 9.26 7.78
C ALA A 266 -4.66 7.94 8.53
N PHE A 267 -3.47 7.80 9.15
CA PHE A 267 -3.11 6.66 10.00
C PHE A 267 -4.16 6.45 11.11
N CYS A 268 -4.47 7.51 11.86
CA CYS A 268 -5.44 7.43 12.95
C CYS A 268 -6.87 7.19 12.46
N ALA A 269 -7.26 7.80 11.32
CA ALA A 269 -8.63 7.75 10.80
C ALA A 269 -9.09 6.34 10.43
N ILE A 270 -8.18 5.49 9.95
CA ILE A 270 -8.52 4.11 9.59
C ILE A 270 -8.07 3.08 10.64
N GLY A 271 -7.45 3.53 11.75
CA GLY A 271 -7.03 2.68 12.86
C GLY A 271 -5.75 1.90 12.58
N CYS A 272 -4.80 2.45 11.82
CA CYS A 272 -3.50 1.80 11.59
C CYS A 272 -2.76 1.54 12.89
N ARG A 273 -1.92 0.51 12.89
CA ARG A 273 -1.08 0.11 14.01
C ARG A 273 0.35 -0.13 13.54
N ASP A 274 1.31 0.19 14.41
CA ASP A 274 2.74 -0.09 14.32
C ASP A 274 3.44 0.65 13.19
N VAL A 275 2.95 0.58 11.96
CA VAL A 275 3.55 1.22 10.77
C VAL A 275 2.54 1.36 9.65
N CYS A 276 2.69 2.40 8.84
CA CYS A 276 2.10 2.47 7.51
C CYS A 276 2.94 3.33 6.54
N ARG A 277 2.62 3.24 5.26
CA ARG A 277 3.02 4.19 4.22
C ARG A 277 1.79 4.90 3.69
N VAL A 278 1.86 6.21 3.59
CA VAL A 278 0.76 7.03 3.06
C VAL A 278 1.23 7.78 1.83
N ASP A 279 0.50 7.66 0.75
CA ASP A 279 0.85 8.21 -0.54
C ASP A 279 -0.03 9.43 -0.87
N PHE A 280 0.60 10.51 -1.32
CA PHE A 280 -0.03 11.79 -1.65
C PHE A 280 0.44 12.31 -2.99
N ARG A 281 -0.37 13.20 -3.60
CA ARG A 281 0.13 14.20 -4.53
C ARG A 281 0.07 15.58 -3.91
N VAL A 282 1.10 16.38 -4.15
CA VAL A 282 1.13 17.75 -3.66
C VAL A 282 0.91 18.70 -4.83
N ARG A 283 -0.21 19.43 -4.76
CA ARG A 283 -0.57 20.48 -5.73
C ARG A 283 -0.63 21.81 -5.00
N ASP A 284 0.16 22.79 -5.46
CA ASP A 284 0.20 24.14 -4.88
C ASP A 284 0.44 24.14 -3.36
N GLY A 285 1.33 23.26 -2.88
CA GLY A 285 1.65 23.08 -1.47
C GLY A 285 0.57 22.37 -0.65
N VAL A 286 -0.49 21.87 -1.28
CA VAL A 286 -1.59 21.14 -0.63
C VAL A 286 -1.46 19.64 -0.90
N PRO A 287 -1.21 18.81 0.14
CA PRO A 287 -1.26 17.36 0.00
C PRO A 287 -2.68 16.88 -0.32
N VAL A 288 -2.81 16.01 -1.30
CA VAL A 288 -4.04 15.31 -1.67
C VAL A 288 -3.79 13.81 -1.53
N PHE A 289 -4.51 13.16 -0.66
CA PHE A 289 -4.36 11.75 -0.33
C PHE A 289 -4.68 10.84 -1.53
N LEU A 290 -3.82 9.89 -1.81
CA LEU A 290 -3.99 8.86 -2.83
C LEU A 290 -4.42 7.52 -2.22
N GLU A 291 -3.59 6.99 -1.32
CA GLU A 291 -3.83 5.72 -0.63
C GLU A 291 -2.98 5.60 0.65
N ILE A 292 -3.30 4.61 1.48
CA ILE A 292 -2.56 4.25 2.68
C ILE A 292 -2.32 2.73 2.68
N ASN A 293 -1.12 2.34 3.08
CA ASN A 293 -0.66 0.96 3.06
C ASN A 293 -0.23 0.56 4.48
N PRO A 294 -1.13 0.00 5.32
CA PRO A 294 -0.82 -0.48 6.67
C PRO A 294 0.03 -1.75 6.65
N LEU A 295 0.15 -2.40 5.49
CA LEU A 295 1.05 -3.51 5.20
C LEU A 295 2.06 -3.04 4.14
N PRO A 296 3.02 -2.15 4.50
CA PRO A 296 3.93 -1.57 3.53
C PRO A 296 4.96 -2.60 3.06
N GLY A 297 5.36 -2.53 1.78
CA GLY A 297 6.45 -3.35 1.27
C GLY A 297 7.76 -3.09 2.03
N LEU A 298 8.35 -4.17 2.55
CA LEU A 298 9.57 -4.11 3.40
C LEU A 298 10.83 -4.63 2.70
N SER A 299 10.83 -4.75 1.38
CA SER A 299 12.07 -5.08 0.65
C SER A 299 13.17 -4.05 0.93
N PRO A 300 14.36 -4.43 1.43
CA PRO A 300 15.45 -3.49 1.66
C PRO A 300 16.02 -2.89 0.37
N VAL A 301 15.69 -3.48 -0.78
CA VAL A 301 16.22 -3.08 -2.09
C VAL A 301 15.32 -2.09 -2.80
N TYR A 302 13.99 -2.36 -2.82
CA TYR A 302 13.03 -1.59 -3.64
C TYR A 302 11.77 -1.15 -2.86
N GLY A 303 11.60 -1.55 -1.60
CA GLY A 303 10.46 -1.12 -0.79
C GLY A 303 10.52 0.38 -0.53
N ASP A 304 9.44 1.11 -0.84
CA ASP A 304 9.41 2.56 -0.69
C ASP A 304 9.68 3.01 0.75
N LEU A 305 9.13 2.30 1.75
CA LEU A 305 9.36 2.61 3.16
C LEU A 305 10.83 2.39 3.60
N PRO A 306 11.50 1.26 3.28
CA PRO A 306 12.95 1.10 3.49
C PRO A 306 13.82 2.10 2.73
N LEU A 307 13.47 2.44 1.49
CA LEU A 307 14.20 3.46 0.70
C LEU A 307 14.11 4.83 1.36
N LEU A 308 12.90 5.26 1.71
CA LEU A 308 12.62 6.49 2.44
C LEU A 308 13.39 6.52 3.77
N SER A 309 13.24 5.49 4.58
CA SER A 309 13.88 5.38 5.90
C SER A 309 15.41 5.53 5.79
N ARG A 310 16.05 4.82 4.86
CA ARG A 310 17.49 4.92 4.62
C ARG A 310 17.91 6.33 4.19
N GLY A 311 17.15 6.97 3.30
CA GLY A 311 17.42 8.36 2.88
C GLY A 311 17.26 9.37 4.01
N MET A 312 16.42 9.09 5.00
CA MET A 312 16.28 9.87 6.24
C MET A 312 17.31 9.51 7.33
N GLY A 313 18.31 8.68 7.01
CA GLY A 313 19.36 8.29 7.96
C GLY A 313 18.94 7.19 8.95
N ILE A 314 17.84 6.48 8.69
CA ILE A 314 17.36 5.34 9.49
C ILE A 314 17.70 4.04 8.73
N PRO A 315 18.75 3.30 9.12
CA PRO A 315 19.13 2.06 8.48
C PRO A 315 18.04 0.99 8.57
N TYR A 316 18.01 0.05 7.63
CA TYR A 316 17.01 -1.01 7.58
C TYR A 316 16.86 -1.81 8.90
N PRO A 317 17.94 -2.23 9.59
CA PRO A 317 17.80 -2.91 10.89
C PRO A 317 17.11 -2.03 11.95
N GLU A 318 17.37 -0.73 11.93
CA GLU A 318 16.74 0.22 12.85
C GLU A 318 15.26 0.44 12.53
N LEU A 319 14.88 0.50 11.24
CA LEU A 319 13.49 0.53 10.83
C LEU A 319 12.74 -0.72 11.34
N MET A 320 13.29 -1.91 11.11
CA MET A 320 12.70 -3.17 11.56
C MET A 320 12.58 -3.24 13.10
N ARG A 321 13.59 -2.75 13.82
CA ARG A 321 13.55 -2.63 15.28
C ARG A 321 12.43 -1.72 15.74
N ARG A 322 12.24 -0.55 15.11
CA ARG A 322 11.16 0.40 15.46
C ARG A 322 9.79 -0.21 15.25
N ILE A 323 9.57 -0.89 14.12
CA ILE A 323 8.30 -1.57 13.82
C ILE A 323 8.00 -2.65 14.86
N LEU A 324 8.96 -3.53 15.14
CA LEU A 324 8.78 -4.58 16.12
C LEU A 324 8.60 -4.03 17.55
N THR A 325 9.35 -3.00 17.94
CA THR A 325 9.17 -2.36 19.24
C THR A 325 7.77 -1.76 19.39
N ALA A 326 7.26 -1.07 18.36
CA ALA A 326 5.89 -0.53 18.37
C ALA A 326 4.85 -1.65 18.56
N ALA A 327 5.01 -2.77 17.84
CA ALA A 327 4.12 -3.92 17.94
C ALA A 327 4.21 -4.61 19.31
N PHE A 328 5.40 -4.82 19.83
CA PHE A 328 5.59 -5.45 21.14
C PHE A 328 5.05 -4.60 22.29
N THR A 329 5.31 -3.29 22.27
CA THR A 329 4.76 -2.35 23.26
C THR A 329 3.24 -2.38 23.24
N ARG A 330 2.62 -2.33 22.06
CA ARG A 330 1.16 -2.42 21.91
C ARG A 330 0.59 -3.74 22.43
N CYS A 331 1.33 -4.84 22.26
CA CYS A 331 0.91 -6.16 22.73
C CYS A 331 1.29 -6.43 24.20
N GLY A 332 1.93 -5.50 24.90
CA GLY A 332 2.37 -5.69 26.30
C GLY A 332 3.49 -6.72 26.47
N LEU A 333 4.34 -6.89 25.44
CA LEU A 333 5.46 -7.85 25.43
C LEU A 333 6.80 -7.24 25.84
N VAL A 334 6.88 -5.92 25.92
CA VAL A 334 8.02 -5.11 26.42
C VAL A 334 7.50 -3.89 27.16
#